data_5ee8b976ae0a5303a3f5445cf48da7dc
#
_entry.id   5ee8b976ae0a5303a3f5445cf48da7dc
#
_cell.length_a   1.000
_cell.length_b   1.000
_cell.length_c   1.000
_cell.angle_alpha   90.00
_cell.angle_beta   90.00
_cell.angle_gamma   90.00
#
_symmetry.space_group_name_H-M   'P 1'
#
loop_
_entity.id
_entity.type
_entity.pdbx_description
1 polymer ?
#
loop_
_entity_poly.entity_id
_entity_poly.type
_entity_poly.pdbx_seq_one_letter_code
_entity_poly.pdbx_strand_id
1 'polypeptide(L)'
;MGYDARGCVRALADNLRAPLDDSALAELQRGSELEPGVTQPARAFALCSSAALVVNVFAYWRGRDQTPLLAALGVAGPAGTRLELEAPLPTGLPGDPPTVDVALHRPDGRCVAVESKFAEWLTRRPRGQRVFKDKYFAGGARVWEAAGLPACQALAEDLQAGRERLKHLNAPQLLKHALGLAVNGLRTSALVYLYYDRPGRDSATHRAELARIVARLEAEIDLCVTTYQELFGVLSATPGLDREYVDYLKQRYFA
;
A
#
# COMPACT_ATOMS: atom_id res chain seq x y z
N MET A 1 14.01 23.04 5.69
CA MET A 1 13.34 22.40 4.55
C MET A 1 12.53 23.46 3.83
N GLY A 2 12.83 23.73 2.54
CA GLY A 2 12.11 24.72 1.73
C GLY A 2 11.10 24.03 0.82
N TYR A 3 9.85 24.50 0.78
CA TYR A 3 8.81 23.99 -0.11
C TYR A 3 8.10 25.15 -0.82
N ASP A 4 7.49 24.86 -1.96
CA ASP A 4 6.74 25.82 -2.76
C ASP A 4 5.32 26.07 -2.21
N ALA A 5 4.57 26.99 -2.83
CA ALA A 5 3.19 27.32 -2.43
C ALA A 5 2.21 26.11 -2.56
N ARG A 6 2.59 25.05 -3.26
CA ARG A 6 1.82 23.80 -3.39
C ARG A 6 2.19 22.75 -2.35
N GLY A 7 3.14 23.05 -1.46
CA GLY A 7 3.64 22.10 -0.47
C GLY A 7 4.57 21.04 -1.06
N CYS A 8 5.31 21.36 -2.13
CA CYS A 8 6.26 20.45 -2.75
C CYS A 8 7.70 20.91 -2.47
N VAL A 9 8.58 19.98 -2.12
CA VAL A 9 10.01 20.22 -1.98
C VAL A 9 10.67 20.44 -3.34
N ARG A 10 11.83 21.10 -3.33
CA ARG A 10 12.59 21.38 -4.58
C ARG A 10 13.40 20.18 -5.06
N ALA A 11 13.92 19.39 -4.16
CA ALA A 11 14.66 18.18 -4.45
C ALA A 11 14.05 17.00 -3.69
N LEU A 12 14.03 15.82 -4.29
CA LEU A 12 13.51 14.61 -3.66
C LEU A 12 14.21 14.33 -2.31
N ALA A 13 15.54 14.54 -2.26
CA ALA A 13 16.33 14.37 -1.05
C ALA A 13 15.82 15.19 0.14
N ASP A 14 15.18 16.34 -0.10
CA ASP A 14 14.59 17.16 0.96
C ASP A 14 13.35 16.53 1.61
N ASN A 15 12.74 15.53 0.95
CA ASN A 15 11.56 14.81 1.43
C ASN A 15 11.89 13.44 2.01
N LEU A 16 13.15 13.02 1.93
CA LEU A 16 13.61 11.70 2.35
C LEU A 16 14.55 11.79 3.56
N ARG A 17 14.52 10.75 4.41
CA ARG A 17 15.43 10.60 5.55
C ARG A 17 16.89 10.43 5.12
N ALA A 18 17.10 9.65 4.06
CA ALA A 18 18.41 9.33 3.53
C ALA A 18 18.35 9.22 2.00
N PRO A 19 19.47 9.41 1.29
CA PRO A 19 19.55 9.14 -0.13
C PRO A 19 19.11 7.72 -0.45
N LEU A 20 18.45 7.53 -1.60
CA LEU A 20 18.12 6.22 -2.12
C LEU A 20 19.31 5.63 -2.87
N ASP A 21 19.46 4.31 -2.79
CA ASP A 21 20.31 3.58 -3.71
C ASP A 21 19.68 3.51 -5.11
N ASP A 22 20.49 3.15 -6.12
CA ASP A 22 20.04 3.09 -7.52
C ASP A 22 18.88 2.11 -7.71
N SER A 23 18.83 1.02 -6.93
CA SER A 23 17.75 0.03 -7.00
C SER A 23 16.43 0.62 -6.49
N ALA A 24 16.44 1.28 -5.34
CA ALA A 24 15.24 1.92 -4.80
C ALA A 24 14.75 3.07 -5.69
N LEU A 25 15.68 3.81 -6.29
CA LEU A 25 15.34 4.87 -7.24
C LEU A 25 14.66 4.29 -8.50
N ALA A 26 15.20 3.20 -9.06
CA ALA A 26 14.61 2.52 -10.21
C ALA A 26 13.22 1.92 -9.88
N GLU A 27 13.03 1.41 -8.67
CA GLU A 27 11.72 0.90 -8.20
C GLU A 27 10.68 2.03 -8.15
N LEU A 28 11.00 3.20 -7.59
CA LEU A 28 10.10 4.35 -7.57
C LEU A 28 9.80 4.90 -8.98
N GLN A 29 10.78 4.87 -9.88
CA GLN A 29 10.56 5.24 -11.29
C GLN A 29 9.57 4.29 -11.96
N ARG A 30 9.67 2.99 -11.71
CA ARG A 30 8.72 1.98 -12.22
C ARG A 30 7.29 2.23 -11.73
N GLY A 31 7.11 2.69 -10.49
CA GLY A 31 5.82 3.08 -9.91
C GLY A 31 5.29 4.44 -10.40
N SER A 32 6.03 5.15 -11.28
CA SER A 32 5.70 6.51 -11.75
C SER A 32 5.62 7.56 -10.64
N GLU A 33 6.22 7.31 -9.48
CA GLU A 33 6.21 8.25 -8.34
C GLU A 33 7.13 9.45 -8.57
N LEU A 34 8.11 9.30 -9.46
CA LEU A 34 9.06 10.36 -9.85
C LEU A 34 8.68 11.07 -11.15
N GLU A 35 7.61 10.66 -11.82
CA GLU A 35 7.15 11.27 -13.06
C GLU A 35 6.29 12.52 -12.77
N PRO A 36 6.66 13.70 -13.29
CA PRO A 36 5.82 14.88 -13.18
C PRO A 36 4.57 14.72 -14.04
N GLY A 37 3.43 15.12 -13.52
CA GLY A 37 2.21 15.30 -14.30
C GLY A 37 2.32 16.55 -15.21
N VAL A 38 1.36 16.73 -16.13
CA VAL A 38 1.35 17.86 -17.07
C VAL A 38 1.39 19.23 -16.36
N THR A 39 0.77 19.33 -15.18
CA THR A 39 0.66 20.58 -14.42
C THR A 39 1.09 20.45 -12.96
N GLN A 40 1.54 19.27 -12.55
CA GLN A 40 1.90 18.98 -11.16
C GLN A 40 3.28 18.34 -11.07
N PRO A 41 4.07 18.66 -10.02
CA PRO A 41 5.31 17.95 -9.75
C PRO A 41 5.04 16.47 -9.47
N ALA A 42 6.09 15.65 -9.58
CA ALA A 42 6.02 14.25 -9.27
C ALA A 42 5.51 14.04 -7.83
N ARG A 43 4.72 12.98 -7.61
CA ARG A 43 4.03 12.72 -6.32
C ARG A 43 4.98 12.62 -5.14
N ALA A 44 6.14 12.03 -5.33
CA ALA A 44 7.16 11.89 -4.28
C ALA A 44 7.69 13.22 -3.73
N PHE A 45 7.49 14.34 -4.43
CA PHE A 45 7.94 15.67 -4.01
C PHE A 45 6.95 16.39 -3.08
N ALA A 46 5.69 15.93 -2.98
CA ALA A 46 4.72 16.54 -2.08
C ALA A 46 5.06 16.20 -0.61
N LEU A 47 4.93 17.18 0.29
CA LEU A 47 5.14 16.97 1.73
C LEU A 47 4.22 15.90 2.33
N CYS A 48 3.01 15.74 1.76
CA CYS A 48 2.04 14.72 2.13
C CYS A 48 2.06 13.50 1.19
N SER A 49 3.19 13.22 0.53
CA SER A 49 3.35 12.08 -0.37
C SER A 49 3.31 10.76 0.38
N SER A 50 2.44 9.83 -0.04
CA SER A 50 2.46 8.44 0.42
C SER A 50 3.74 7.73 -0.01
N ALA A 51 4.23 7.98 -1.22
CA ALA A 51 5.48 7.40 -1.70
C ALA A 51 6.69 7.83 -0.83
N ALA A 52 6.78 9.12 -0.47
CA ALA A 52 7.83 9.58 0.43
C ALA A 52 7.69 8.99 1.85
N LEU A 53 6.47 8.84 2.36
CA LEU A 53 6.20 8.18 3.64
C LEU A 53 6.64 6.70 3.58
N VAL A 54 6.25 5.98 2.54
CA VAL A 54 6.67 4.58 2.31
C VAL A 54 8.18 4.46 2.30
N VAL A 55 8.87 5.29 1.51
CA VAL A 55 10.34 5.28 1.45
C VAL A 55 10.95 5.53 2.82
N ASN A 56 10.51 6.56 3.53
CA ASN A 56 11.07 6.94 4.83
C ASN A 56 10.87 5.86 5.90
N VAL A 57 9.76 5.11 5.82
CA VAL A 57 9.48 4.01 6.75
C VAL A 57 10.17 2.72 6.33
N PHE A 58 10.11 2.35 5.06
CA PHE A 58 10.48 1.00 4.63
C PHE A 58 11.90 0.87 4.08
N ALA A 59 12.48 1.90 3.44
CA ALA A 59 13.83 1.78 2.86
C ALA A 59 14.91 1.51 3.93
N TYR A 60 14.70 1.96 5.16
CA TYR A 60 15.59 1.66 6.30
C TYR A 60 15.81 0.14 6.50
N TRP A 61 14.80 -0.69 6.20
CA TRP A 61 14.81 -2.14 6.44
C TRP A 61 15.48 -2.96 5.33
N ARG A 62 15.94 -2.31 4.28
CA ARG A 62 16.71 -2.99 3.22
C ARG A 62 18.03 -3.52 3.77
N GLY A 63 18.28 -4.82 3.59
CA GLY A 63 19.48 -5.46 4.09
C GLY A 63 19.58 -5.57 5.62
N ARG A 64 18.50 -5.30 6.35
CA ARG A 64 18.42 -5.41 7.81
C ARG A 64 17.46 -6.52 8.23
N ASP A 65 17.53 -6.94 9.49
CA ASP A 65 16.52 -7.81 10.08
C ASP A 65 15.14 -7.10 10.07
N GLN A 66 14.18 -7.70 9.38
CA GLN A 66 12.84 -7.17 9.21
C GLN A 66 11.86 -7.69 10.29
N THR A 67 12.32 -8.48 11.26
CA THR A 67 11.47 -9.04 12.32
C THR A 67 10.70 -7.95 13.07
N PRO A 68 11.31 -6.83 13.50
CA PRO A 68 10.57 -5.76 14.17
C PRO A 68 9.52 -5.09 13.26
N LEU A 69 9.84 -4.94 11.97
CA LEU A 69 8.90 -4.38 11.00
C LEU A 69 7.68 -5.28 10.81
N LEU A 70 7.88 -6.59 10.67
CA LEU A 70 6.79 -7.55 10.53
C LEU A 70 5.88 -7.55 11.78
N ALA A 71 6.48 -7.52 12.97
CA ALA A 71 5.74 -7.39 14.22
C ALA A 71 4.91 -6.10 14.25
N ALA A 72 5.48 -4.98 13.79
CA ALA A 72 4.79 -3.69 13.71
C ALA A 72 3.67 -3.65 12.65
N LEU A 73 3.76 -4.48 11.62
CA LEU A 73 2.70 -4.69 10.62
C LEU A 73 1.62 -5.69 11.09
N GLY A 74 1.79 -6.32 12.25
CA GLY A 74 0.87 -7.34 12.75
C GLY A 74 0.95 -8.67 12.00
N VAL A 75 2.06 -8.94 11.30
CA VAL A 75 2.22 -10.13 10.46
C VAL A 75 3.19 -11.12 11.10
N ALA A 76 2.71 -12.32 11.39
CA ALA A 76 3.53 -13.41 11.94
C ALA A 76 4.40 -14.09 10.86
N GLY A 77 5.51 -14.71 11.30
CA GLY A 77 6.37 -15.56 10.48
C GLY A 77 7.80 -15.06 10.33
N PRO A 78 8.62 -15.73 9.49
CA PRO A 78 10.04 -15.42 9.35
C PRO A 78 10.25 -14.04 8.72
N ALA A 79 11.39 -13.41 9.06
CA ALA A 79 11.84 -12.17 8.45
C ALA A 79 11.93 -12.30 6.92
N GLY A 80 11.69 -11.21 6.22
CA GLY A 80 11.88 -11.14 4.78
C GLY A 80 13.37 -11.20 4.41
N THR A 81 13.64 -11.71 3.21
CA THR A 81 14.98 -11.73 2.63
C THR A 81 15.24 -10.54 1.72
N ARG A 82 14.19 -9.98 1.15
CA ARG A 82 14.26 -8.84 0.24
C ARG A 82 13.04 -7.94 0.43
N LEU A 83 13.30 -6.64 0.47
CA LEU A 83 12.28 -5.59 0.43
C LEU A 83 12.32 -4.91 -0.94
N GLU A 84 11.19 -4.82 -1.60
CA GLU A 84 11.01 -4.16 -2.89
C GLU A 84 9.94 -3.09 -2.77
N LEU A 85 10.22 -1.88 -3.28
CA LEU A 85 9.26 -0.78 -3.39
C LEU A 85 8.57 -0.87 -4.75
N GLU A 86 7.33 -0.37 -4.83
CA GLU A 86 6.54 -0.35 -6.08
C GLU A 86 6.58 -1.71 -6.80
N ALA A 87 6.35 -2.79 -6.04
CA ALA A 87 6.47 -4.15 -6.54
C ALA A 87 5.29 -4.51 -7.44
N PRO A 88 5.52 -4.92 -8.69
CA PRO A 88 4.44 -5.32 -9.60
C PRO A 88 3.84 -6.66 -9.16
N LEU A 89 2.52 -6.76 -9.25
CA LEU A 89 1.75 -7.98 -9.05
C LEU A 89 1.03 -8.38 -10.35
N PRO A 90 1.68 -9.09 -11.28
CA PRO A 90 1.08 -9.48 -12.54
C PRO A 90 -0.20 -10.28 -12.33
N THR A 91 -1.28 -9.89 -13.01
CA THR A 91 -2.59 -10.55 -12.92
C THR A 91 -2.88 -11.51 -14.07
N GLY A 92 -1.94 -11.68 -14.99
CA GLY A 92 -2.15 -12.42 -16.24
C GLY A 92 -3.04 -11.69 -17.26
N LEU A 93 -3.54 -10.49 -16.92
CA LEU A 93 -4.39 -9.67 -17.79
C LEU A 93 -3.56 -8.68 -18.60
N PRO A 94 -4.05 -8.25 -19.79
CA PRO A 94 -3.33 -7.30 -20.65
C PRO A 94 -3.06 -5.95 -19.97
N GLY A 95 -1.96 -5.27 -20.40
CA GLY A 95 -1.53 -3.96 -19.91
C GLY A 95 -0.81 -4.03 -18.57
N ASP A 96 -0.48 -2.87 -18.00
CA ASP A 96 0.34 -2.77 -16.81
C ASP A 96 -0.27 -3.52 -15.62
N PRO A 97 0.55 -4.26 -14.87
CA PRO A 97 0.14 -4.91 -13.64
C PRO A 97 -0.16 -3.86 -12.53
N PRO A 98 -1.02 -4.18 -11.57
CA PRO A 98 -1.07 -3.39 -10.35
C PRO A 98 0.26 -3.51 -9.60
N THR A 99 0.66 -2.44 -8.92
CA THR A 99 1.82 -2.41 -8.02
C THR A 99 1.35 -2.30 -6.58
N VAL A 100 2.04 -2.96 -5.66
CA VAL A 100 1.93 -2.68 -4.22
C VAL A 100 3.07 -1.77 -3.80
N ASP A 101 2.82 -0.90 -2.85
CA ASP A 101 3.81 0.08 -2.41
C ASP A 101 5.07 -0.59 -1.84
N VAL A 102 4.91 -1.75 -1.14
CA VAL A 102 6.03 -2.54 -0.62
C VAL A 102 5.73 -4.04 -0.74
N ALA A 103 6.72 -4.83 -1.16
CA ALA A 103 6.73 -6.28 -1.04
C ALA A 103 7.90 -6.74 -0.17
N LEU A 104 7.60 -7.52 0.87
CA LEU A 104 8.58 -8.19 1.72
C LEU A 104 8.59 -9.67 1.34
N HIS A 105 9.58 -10.09 0.58
CA HIS A 105 9.72 -11.47 0.12
C HIS A 105 10.33 -12.34 1.22
N ARG A 106 9.73 -13.49 1.49
CA ARG A 106 10.13 -14.40 2.56
C ARG A 106 10.90 -15.62 2.04
N PRO A 107 11.74 -16.27 2.88
CA PRO A 107 12.48 -17.48 2.49
C PRO A 107 11.58 -18.66 2.10
N ASP A 108 10.36 -18.71 2.65
CA ASP A 108 9.37 -19.75 2.37
C ASP A 108 8.57 -19.51 1.08
N GLY A 109 8.97 -18.54 0.26
CA GLY A 109 8.32 -18.18 -0.99
C GLY A 109 7.07 -17.31 -0.82
N ARG A 110 6.61 -17.04 0.41
CA ARG A 110 5.50 -16.13 0.66
C ARG A 110 5.95 -14.67 0.56
N CYS A 111 4.98 -13.77 0.52
CA CYS A 111 5.19 -12.33 0.46
C CYS A 111 4.32 -11.63 1.49
N VAL A 112 4.79 -10.52 2.04
CA VAL A 112 3.94 -9.54 2.71
C VAL A 112 3.82 -8.34 1.77
N ALA A 113 2.65 -8.19 1.15
CA ALA A 113 2.35 -7.10 0.25
C ALA A 113 1.70 -5.96 1.03
N VAL A 114 2.26 -4.77 0.99
CA VAL A 114 1.76 -3.60 1.75
C VAL A 114 1.19 -2.57 0.78
N GLU A 115 -0.06 -2.25 0.97
CA GLU A 115 -0.74 -1.09 0.36
C GLU A 115 -0.78 0.03 1.37
N SER A 116 -0.13 1.14 1.07
CA SER A 116 0.04 2.29 1.96
C SER A 116 -0.89 3.44 1.56
N LYS A 117 -1.48 4.10 2.57
CA LYS A 117 -2.29 5.30 2.38
C LYS A 117 -1.92 6.37 3.40
N PHE A 118 -1.53 7.55 2.94
CA PHE A 118 -1.25 8.69 3.82
C PHE A 118 -2.47 9.61 3.94
N ALA A 119 -2.78 10.35 2.90
CA ALA A 119 -3.90 11.30 2.86
C ALA A 119 -4.92 10.99 1.75
N GLU A 120 -4.62 10.08 0.84
CA GLU A 120 -5.39 9.79 -0.37
C GLU A 120 -6.79 9.24 -0.04
N TRP A 121 -6.93 8.50 1.04
CA TRP A 121 -8.20 7.95 1.48
C TRP A 121 -9.19 9.03 1.95
N LEU A 122 -8.72 10.24 2.28
CA LEU A 122 -9.58 11.40 2.59
C LEU A 122 -10.27 11.95 1.33
N THR A 123 -9.69 11.71 0.15
CA THR A 123 -10.25 12.20 -1.11
C THR A 123 -11.42 11.30 -1.53
N ARG A 124 -12.60 11.89 -1.59
CA ARG A 124 -13.79 11.16 -2.06
C ARG A 124 -13.65 10.80 -3.52
N ARG A 125 -14.01 9.57 -3.84
CA ARG A 125 -14.05 9.13 -5.24
C ARG A 125 -15.16 9.87 -5.98
N PRO A 126 -14.91 10.36 -7.20
CA PRO A 126 -15.92 10.93 -8.05
C PRO A 126 -17.03 9.90 -8.31
N ARG A 127 -18.29 10.37 -8.26
CA ARG A 127 -19.44 9.54 -8.63
C ARG A 127 -19.40 9.26 -10.12
N GLY A 128 -19.78 8.04 -10.52
CA GLY A 128 -19.92 7.66 -11.94
C GLY A 128 -18.60 7.27 -12.63
N GLN A 129 -17.46 7.28 -11.94
CA GLN A 129 -16.23 6.72 -12.50
C GLN A 129 -16.34 5.19 -12.59
N ARG A 130 -15.84 4.65 -13.69
CA ARG A 130 -15.68 3.22 -13.89
C ARG A 130 -14.75 2.66 -12.81
N VAL A 131 -15.23 1.62 -12.12
CA VAL A 131 -14.51 1.05 -10.96
C VAL A 131 -13.34 0.19 -11.41
N PHE A 132 -13.56 -0.65 -12.42
CA PHE A 132 -12.54 -1.51 -13.01
C PHE A 132 -12.42 -1.26 -14.52
N LYS A 133 -11.21 -1.49 -15.07
CA LYS A 133 -10.99 -1.53 -16.52
C LYS A 133 -11.72 -2.75 -17.11
N ASP A 134 -12.07 -2.69 -18.39
CA ASP A 134 -12.79 -3.78 -19.09
C ASP A 134 -12.11 -5.13 -18.99
N LYS A 135 -10.80 -5.16 -19.01
CA LYS A 135 -10.00 -6.38 -18.97
C LYS A 135 -10.38 -7.33 -17.81
N TYR A 136 -10.93 -6.82 -16.70
CA TYR A 136 -11.31 -7.63 -15.55
C TYR A 136 -12.64 -8.38 -15.73
N PHE A 137 -13.48 -7.96 -16.70
CA PHE A 137 -14.81 -8.53 -16.96
C PHE A 137 -15.04 -8.84 -18.44
N ALA A 138 -14.00 -8.75 -19.29
CA ALA A 138 -14.12 -8.96 -20.72
C ALA A 138 -14.68 -10.36 -21.04
N GLY A 139 -15.67 -10.43 -21.93
CA GLY A 139 -16.29 -11.69 -22.32
C GLY A 139 -17.01 -12.44 -21.19
N GLY A 140 -17.38 -11.77 -20.11
CA GLY A 140 -17.98 -12.42 -18.93
C GLY A 140 -16.97 -13.11 -18.02
N ALA A 141 -15.68 -12.78 -18.14
CA ALA A 141 -14.62 -13.40 -17.34
C ALA A 141 -14.84 -13.19 -15.84
N ARG A 142 -14.60 -14.24 -15.07
CA ARG A 142 -14.63 -14.28 -13.60
C ARG A 142 -13.21 -14.52 -13.08
N VAL A 143 -12.34 -13.52 -13.27
CA VAL A 143 -10.89 -13.69 -13.10
C VAL A 143 -10.45 -13.99 -11.67
N TRP A 144 -11.14 -13.42 -10.66
CA TRP A 144 -10.88 -13.72 -9.25
C TRP A 144 -11.35 -15.12 -8.88
N GLU A 145 -12.55 -15.53 -9.33
CA GLU A 145 -13.06 -16.88 -9.10
C GLU A 145 -12.16 -17.94 -9.74
N ALA A 146 -11.71 -17.71 -10.97
CA ALA A 146 -10.75 -18.59 -11.65
C ALA A 146 -9.42 -18.70 -10.90
N ALA A 147 -9.02 -17.64 -10.15
CA ALA A 147 -7.85 -17.66 -9.27
C ALA A 147 -8.16 -18.23 -7.86
N GLY A 148 -9.38 -18.78 -7.63
CA GLY A 148 -9.80 -19.35 -6.37
C GLY A 148 -10.24 -18.33 -5.31
N LEU A 149 -10.72 -17.16 -5.75
CA LEU A 149 -11.17 -16.05 -4.89
C LEU A 149 -12.64 -15.66 -5.21
N PRO A 150 -13.63 -16.55 -4.97
CA PRO A 150 -15.03 -16.29 -5.31
C PRO A 150 -15.66 -15.10 -4.54
N ALA A 151 -15.30 -14.86 -3.26
CA ALA A 151 -15.80 -13.70 -2.52
C ALA A 151 -15.22 -12.39 -3.06
N CYS A 152 -13.95 -12.38 -3.49
CA CYS A 152 -13.35 -11.25 -4.20
C CYS A 152 -14.09 -10.99 -5.53
N GLN A 153 -14.46 -12.05 -6.27
CA GLN A 153 -15.26 -11.92 -7.50
C GLN A 153 -16.61 -11.28 -7.23
N ALA A 154 -17.35 -11.79 -6.24
CA ALA A 154 -18.66 -11.26 -5.87
C ALA A 154 -18.58 -9.79 -5.42
N LEU A 155 -17.55 -9.42 -4.66
CA LEU A 155 -17.32 -8.01 -4.27
C LEU A 155 -16.98 -7.14 -5.49
N ALA A 156 -16.15 -7.63 -6.42
CA ALA A 156 -15.79 -6.89 -7.64
C ALA A 156 -17.03 -6.62 -8.50
N GLU A 157 -17.91 -7.61 -8.65
CA GLU A 157 -19.19 -7.48 -9.37
C GLU A 157 -20.14 -6.48 -8.69
N ASP A 158 -20.23 -6.51 -7.34
CA ASP A 158 -21.06 -5.57 -6.58
C ASP A 158 -20.58 -4.13 -6.74
N LEU A 159 -19.25 -3.93 -6.66
CA LEU A 159 -18.61 -2.63 -6.86
C LEU A 159 -18.84 -2.13 -8.30
N GLN A 160 -18.67 -2.99 -9.30
CA GLN A 160 -18.82 -2.65 -10.72
C GLN A 160 -20.28 -2.30 -11.06
N ALA A 161 -21.24 -3.02 -10.46
CA ALA A 161 -22.68 -2.77 -10.62
C ALA A 161 -23.21 -1.65 -9.73
N GLY A 162 -22.39 -1.07 -8.84
CA GLY A 162 -22.79 -0.03 -7.90
C GLY A 162 -23.71 -0.51 -6.77
N ARG A 163 -23.82 -1.83 -6.55
CA ARG A 163 -24.51 -2.43 -5.40
C ARG A 163 -23.75 -2.23 -4.10
N GLU A 164 -22.40 -2.31 -4.16
CA GLU A 164 -21.51 -1.89 -3.08
C GLU A 164 -20.94 -0.51 -3.40
N ARG A 165 -20.89 0.37 -2.38
CA ARG A 165 -20.33 1.71 -2.51
C ARG A 165 -19.49 2.04 -1.29
N LEU A 166 -18.25 2.41 -1.54
CA LEU A 166 -17.29 2.81 -0.53
C LEU A 166 -16.89 4.27 -0.77
N LYS A 167 -16.87 5.04 0.29
CA LYS A 167 -16.61 6.48 0.24
C LYS A 167 -15.10 6.76 0.26
N HIS A 168 -14.37 6.02 1.08
CA HIS A 168 -12.95 6.23 1.36
C HIS A 168 -12.08 5.06 0.92
N LEU A 169 -12.50 3.82 1.18
CA LEU A 169 -11.69 2.65 0.88
C LEU A 169 -11.58 2.38 -0.63
N ASN A 170 -10.35 2.20 -1.10
CA ASN A 170 -10.06 1.74 -2.46
C ASN A 170 -10.10 0.20 -2.56
N ALA A 171 -11.25 -0.42 -2.28
CA ALA A 171 -11.38 -1.87 -2.39
C ALA A 171 -11.02 -2.43 -3.79
N PRO A 172 -11.30 -1.77 -4.93
CA PRO A 172 -10.81 -2.23 -6.23
C PRO A 172 -9.30 -2.41 -6.32
N GLN A 173 -8.51 -1.60 -5.61
CA GLN A 173 -7.06 -1.74 -5.56
C GLN A 173 -6.68 -2.99 -4.79
N LEU A 174 -7.26 -3.21 -3.60
CA LEU A 174 -7.03 -4.42 -2.80
C LEU A 174 -7.40 -5.69 -3.56
N LEU A 175 -8.54 -5.70 -4.27
CA LEU A 175 -8.96 -6.84 -5.08
C LEU A 175 -7.98 -7.15 -6.22
N LYS A 176 -7.39 -6.13 -6.85
CA LYS A 176 -6.36 -6.32 -7.88
C LYS A 176 -5.07 -6.89 -7.29
N HIS A 177 -4.68 -6.46 -6.09
CA HIS A 177 -3.53 -7.02 -5.38
C HIS A 177 -3.79 -8.47 -4.98
N ALA A 178 -4.95 -8.80 -4.43
CA ALA A 178 -5.35 -10.17 -4.11
C ALA A 178 -5.31 -11.08 -5.36
N LEU A 179 -5.81 -10.60 -6.50
CA LEU A 179 -5.73 -11.33 -7.78
C LEU A 179 -4.27 -11.57 -8.18
N GLY A 180 -3.43 -10.52 -8.13
CA GLY A 180 -2.02 -10.66 -8.47
C GLY A 180 -1.30 -11.65 -7.55
N LEU A 181 -1.53 -11.60 -6.24
CA LEU A 181 -0.96 -12.58 -5.30
C LEU A 181 -1.42 -14.01 -5.63
N ALA A 182 -2.71 -14.21 -5.88
CA ALA A 182 -3.26 -15.55 -6.18
C ALA A 182 -2.71 -16.13 -7.49
N VAL A 183 -2.67 -15.34 -8.57
CA VAL A 183 -2.18 -15.78 -9.90
C VAL A 183 -0.69 -16.13 -9.87
N ASN A 184 0.10 -15.45 -9.02
CA ASN A 184 1.53 -15.74 -8.88
C ASN A 184 1.85 -16.84 -7.85
N GLY A 185 0.84 -17.60 -7.39
CA GLY A 185 1.05 -18.68 -6.41
C GLY A 185 1.32 -18.18 -4.98
N LEU A 186 1.09 -16.90 -4.72
CA LEU A 186 1.33 -16.23 -3.44
C LEU A 186 0.05 -16.11 -2.59
N ARG A 187 -0.92 -16.98 -2.79
CA ARG A 187 -2.24 -16.93 -2.15
C ARG A 187 -2.20 -16.95 -0.61
N THR A 188 -1.20 -17.60 -0.03
CA THR A 188 -0.99 -17.67 1.43
C THR A 188 -0.18 -16.48 1.97
N SER A 189 0.08 -15.49 1.13
CA SER A 189 0.77 -14.26 1.51
C SER A 189 -0.17 -13.28 2.17
N ALA A 190 0.35 -12.49 3.12
CA ALA A 190 -0.42 -11.45 3.76
C ALA A 190 -0.53 -10.21 2.84
N LEU A 191 -1.72 -9.65 2.75
CA LEU A 191 -1.96 -8.32 2.19
C LEU A 191 -2.22 -7.35 3.34
N VAL A 192 -1.34 -6.38 3.51
CA VAL A 192 -1.44 -5.37 4.58
C VAL A 192 -1.98 -4.07 4.01
N TYR A 193 -3.08 -3.59 4.57
CA TYR A 193 -3.56 -2.24 4.34
C TYR A 193 -3.06 -1.35 5.48
N LEU A 194 -2.04 -0.54 5.19
CA LEU A 194 -1.39 0.37 6.15
C LEU A 194 -1.83 1.80 5.84
N TYR A 195 -2.49 2.48 6.78
CA TYR A 195 -2.95 3.84 6.54
C TYR A 195 -2.63 4.78 7.69
N TYR A 196 -2.45 6.06 7.38
CA TYR A 196 -2.33 7.10 8.39
C TYR A 196 -3.72 7.48 8.88
N ASP A 197 -4.06 7.11 10.11
CA ASP A 197 -5.36 7.44 10.68
C ASP A 197 -5.40 8.91 11.14
N ARG A 198 -6.43 9.64 10.72
CA ARG A 198 -6.67 11.02 11.16
C ARG A 198 -7.99 11.07 11.93
N PRO A 199 -8.00 11.61 13.16
CA PRO A 199 -9.23 11.71 13.93
C PRO A 199 -10.32 12.47 13.15
N GLY A 200 -11.56 11.98 13.22
CA GLY A 200 -12.69 12.64 12.59
C GLY A 200 -13.76 11.71 12.03
N ARG A 201 -14.82 12.30 11.47
CA ARG A 201 -15.96 11.56 10.91
C ARG A 201 -15.56 10.67 9.72
N ASP A 202 -14.67 11.16 8.87
CA ASP A 202 -14.23 10.41 7.69
C ASP A 202 -13.41 9.19 8.08
N SER A 203 -12.59 9.27 9.14
CA SER A 203 -11.88 8.13 9.70
C SER A 203 -12.81 7.06 10.26
N ALA A 204 -13.86 7.45 11.00
CA ALA A 204 -14.84 6.49 11.49
C ALA A 204 -15.54 5.75 10.32
N THR A 205 -15.88 6.46 9.24
CA THR A 205 -16.44 5.86 8.03
C THR A 205 -15.46 4.90 7.37
N HIS A 206 -14.19 5.32 7.21
CA HIS A 206 -13.14 4.51 6.62
C HIS A 206 -12.89 3.21 7.40
N ARG A 207 -12.79 3.29 8.73
CA ARG A 207 -12.66 2.10 9.60
C ARG A 207 -13.85 1.15 9.47
N ALA A 208 -15.08 1.67 9.39
CA ALA A 208 -16.28 0.84 9.20
C ALA A 208 -16.29 0.16 7.82
N GLU A 209 -15.85 0.85 6.77
CA GLU A 209 -15.68 0.27 5.43
C GLU A 209 -14.63 -0.84 5.45
N LEU A 210 -13.46 -0.61 6.07
CA LEU A 210 -12.39 -1.60 6.22
C LEU A 210 -12.89 -2.85 6.95
N ALA A 211 -13.50 -2.70 8.14
CA ALA A 211 -14.00 -3.82 8.92
C ALA A 211 -14.99 -4.69 8.11
N ARG A 212 -15.89 -4.06 7.35
CA ARG A 212 -16.86 -4.77 6.51
C ARG A 212 -16.19 -5.53 5.37
N ILE A 213 -15.19 -4.94 4.71
CA ILE A 213 -14.48 -5.59 3.61
C ILE A 213 -13.58 -6.71 4.12
N VAL A 214 -12.87 -6.52 5.24
CA VAL A 214 -12.10 -7.58 5.89
C VAL A 214 -12.99 -8.78 6.19
N ALA A 215 -14.10 -8.60 6.91
CA ALA A 215 -15.03 -9.68 7.25
C ALA A 215 -15.60 -10.40 6.01
N ARG A 216 -15.76 -9.69 4.88
CA ARG A 216 -16.24 -10.29 3.62
C ARG A 216 -15.20 -11.16 2.94
N LEU A 217 -13.91 -10.87 3.12
CA LEU A 217 -12.80 -11.48 2.37
C LEU A 217 -11.90 -12.40 3.22
N GLU A 218 -12.08 -12.46 4.54
CA GLU A 218 -11.21 -13.16 5.49
C GLU A 218 -11.02 -14.68 5.19
N ALA A 219 -12.00 -15.30 4.56
CA ALA A 219 -11.90 -16.70 4.16
C ALA A 219 -10.99 -16.94 2.95
N GLU A 220 -10.63 -15.91 2.18
CA GLU A 220 -9.90 -16.02 0.93
C GLU A 220 -8.54 -15.35 0.94
N ILE A 221 -8.41 -14.24 1.65
CA ILE A 221 -7.17 -13.47 1.73
C ILE A 221 -6.83 -13.15 3.19
N ASP A 222 -5.55 -13.26 3.52
CA ASP A 222 -5.01 -12.78 4.79
C ASP A 222 -4.84 -11.25 4.70
N LEU A 223 -5.94 -10.52 4.95
CA LEU A 223 -5.98 -9.06 4.90
C LEU A 223 -5.77 -8.47 6.28
N CYS A 224 -4.56 -8.03 6.56
CA CYS A 224 -4.20 -7.32 7.78
C CYS A 224 -4.47 -5.82 7.61
N VAL A 225 -5.04 -5.18 8.62
CA VAL A 225 -5.25 -3.72 8.65
C VAL A 225 -4.54 -3.16 9.87
N THR A 226 -3.67 -2.19 9.64
CA THR A 226 -2.97 -1.47 10.72
C THR A 226 -2.78 0.00 10.34
N THR A 227 -2.49 0.84 11.32
CA THR A 227 -2.23 2.26 11.11
C THR A 227 -0.75 2.58 11.22
N TYR A 228 -0.33 3.68 10.59
CA TYR A 228 1.02 4.19 10.79
C TYR A 228 1.31 4.56 12.25
N GLN A 229 0.28 4.95 13.01
CA GLN A 229 0.40 5.24 14.43
C GLN A 229 0.69 3.98 15.24
N GLU A 230 -0.01 2.88 14.99
CA GLU A 230 0.24 1.58 15.63
C GLU A 230 1.62 1.05 15.24
N LEU A 231 1.95 1.05 13.95
CA LEU A 231 3.28 0.69 13.45
C LEU A 231 4.38 1.48 14.16
N PHE A 232 4.26 2.80 14.21
CA PHE A 232 5.24 3.65 14.88
C PHE A 232 5.31 3.37 16.39
N GLY A 233 4.18 3.13 17.04
CA GLY A 233 4.12 2.73 18.45
C GLY A 233 4.95 1.49 18.75
N VAL A 234 4.82 0.43 17.94
CA VAL A 234 5.60 -0.80 18.06
C VAL A 234 7.07 -0.55 17.78
N LEU A 235 7.41 0.12 16.68
CA LEU A 235 8.80 0.42 16.33
C LEU A 235 9.50 1.26 17.39
N SER A 236 8.83 2.27 17.92
CA SER A 236 9.42 3.16 18.95
C SER A 236 9.67 2.45 20.29
N ALA A 237 8.91 1.39 20.57
CA ALA A 237 9.09 0.55 21.75
C ALA A 237 10.07 -0.61 21.56
N THR A 238 10.58 -0.83 20.32
CA THR A 238 11.46 -1.96 20.00
C THR A 238 12.88 -1.69 20.55
N PRO A 239 13.40 -2.55 21.48
CA PRO A 239 14.75 -2.39 21.99
C PRO A 239 15.81 -2.53 20.91
N GLY A 240 16.84 -1.65 20.96
CA GLY A 240 17.98 -1.71 20.04
C GLY A 240 17.71 -1.17 18.63
N LEU A 241 16.49 -0.69 18.34
CA LEU A 241 16.24 -0.02 17.08
C LEU A 241 16.96 1.34 17.04
N ASP A 242 17.45 1.69 15.86
CA ASP A 242 18.19 2.93 15.58
C ASP A 242 17.37 4.16 16.02
N ARG A 243 17.90 4.91 16.98
CA ARG A 243 17.28 6.11 17.53
C ARG A 243 17.09 7.21 16.51
N GLU A 244 18.06 7.42 15.61
CA GLU A 244 17.96 8.46 14.59
C GLU A 244 16.81 8.17 13.62
N TYR A 245 16.60 6.90 13.29
CA TYR A 245 15.46 6.48 12.46
C TYR A 245 14.13 6.75 13.16
N VAL A 246 13.99 6.35 14.41
CA VAL A 246 12.75 6.54 15.18
C VAL A 246 12.46 8.02 15.41
N ASP A 247 13.47 8.81 15.79
CA ASP A 247 13.32 10.26 16.04
C ASP A 247 12.97 11.01 14.76
N TYR A 248 13.55 10.63 13.62
CA TYR A 248 13.18 11.20 12.33
C TYR A 248 11.69 10.95 12.02
N LEU A 249 11.22 9.69 12.14
CA LEU A 249 9.82 9.37 11.88
C LEU A 249 8.89 10.15 12.81
N LYS A 250 9.24 10.22 14.11
CA LYS A 250 8.49 10.98 15.11
C LYS A 250 8.33 12.43 14.70
N GLN A 251 9.45 13.10 14.42
CA GLN A 251 9.46 14.54 14.09
C GLN A 251 8.74 14.83 12.77
N ARG A 252 8.84 13.92 11.80
CA ARG A 252 8.31 14.12 10.46
C ARG A 252 6.83 13.85 10.34
N TYR A 253 6.31 12.83 11.04
CA TYR A 253 4.96 12.31 10.82
C TYR A 253 4.08 12.22 12.08
N PHE A 254 4.66 12.23 13.30
CA PHE A 254 3.92 11.92 14.52
C PHE A 254 4.10 13.02 15.62
N ALA A 255 4.69 14.15 15.30
CA ALA A 255 4.86 15.28 16.23
C ALA A 255 3.60 16.15 16.32
#